data_254314e9fbcd23723c6ca47e782b63ed
#
_entry.id   254314e9fbcd23723c6ca47e782b63ed
#
_cell.length_a   1.000
_cell.length_b   1.000
_cell.length_c   1.000
_cell.angle_alpha   90.00
_cell.angle_beta   90.00
_cell.angle_gamma   90.00
#
_symmetry.space_group_name_H-M   'P 1'
#
loop_
_entity.id
_entity.type
_entity.pdbx_description
1 polymer ?
#
loop_
_entity_poly.entity_id
_entity_poly.type
_entity_poly.pdbx_seq_one_letter_code
_entity_poly.pdbx_strand_id
1 'polypeptide(L)'
;MLDNLLSLAIWVPIAAGVLVLATGSDSRAGIARILAFIGSLAAFLVTLPLFTQFDRLNGGFQFTEFHSWIPALNINYALGVDGISVLFVILNSFVTLMVVLAGWQVIEKRPAQYMAAFLIMSGLINGAFSAMDSILFYVFFEGMLIPLYLIIGMWGGVRRVYASVKLFLYTLLGSLLMLVGMVYLSYQTNGSFSIVDFQNIKQIPLGVQQLLFIAFFLSFAVKVPMWPVHTWLPDAHVEAPTGGSMVLAAITLKIGAYGFLRFILPIMPDAARYFAPMMIVLSLIAVVYIGLVALVQTDMKKLVAYSSISHMGFVTLGMFMFTGGYLNDWALKGAIMQMISHGFVSAAMFMCIGIMYDRLHTRNIADYG
;
A
#
# COMPACT_ATOMS: atom_id res chain seq x y z
N MET A 1 -5.25 -21.71 -17.82
CA MET A 1 -5.21 -20.22 -17.82
C MET A 1 -5.40 -19.62 -16.42
N LEU A 2 -5.99 -20.35 -15.48
CA LEU A 2 -6.22 -19.90 -14.10
C LEU A 2 -5.04 -20.18 -13.16
N ASP A 3 -4.14 -21.07 -13.57
CA ASP A 3 -3.04 -21.56 -12.72
C ASP A 3 -1.93 -20.52 -12.43
N ASN A 4 -1.92 -19.38 -13.18
CA ASN A 4 -0.92 -18.31 -13.01
C ASN A 4 -1.57 -16.91 -12.97
N LEU A 5 -2.77 -16.82 -12.39
CA LEU A 5 -3.55 -15.58 -12.43
C LEU A 5 -2.93 -14.45 -11.61
N LEU A 6 -2.31 -14.78 -10.48
CA LEU A 6 -1.62 -13.81 -9.63
C LEU A 6 -0.31 -13.33 -10.26
N SER A 7 0.46 -14.24 -10.88
CA SER A 7 1.61 -13.86 -11.68
C SER A 7 1.22 -12.94 -12.83
N LEU A 8 0.11 -13.20 -13.52
CA LEU A 8 -0.40 -12.30 -14.56
C LEU A 8 -0.79 -10.93 -13.98
N ALA A 9 -1.44 -10.88 -12.81
CA ALA A 9 -1.81 -9.63 -12.15
C ALA A 9 -0.59 -8.79 -11.74
N ILE A 10 0.58 -9.42 -11.52
CA ILE A 10 1.85 -8.77 -11.21
C ILE A 10 2.59 -8.37 -12.49
N TRP A 11 2.78 -9.31 -13.42
CA TRP A 11 3.72 -9.12 -14.53
C TRP A 11 3.10 -8.44 -15.74
N VAL A 12 1.78 -8.50 -15.96
CA VAL A 12 1.11 -7.78 -17.06
C VAL A 12 1.30 -6.27 -16.93
N PRO A 13 1.01 -5.62 -15.79
CA PRO A 13 1.26 -4.18 -15.66
C PRO A 13 2.75 -3.83 -15.71
N ILE A 14 3.65 -4.67 -15.17
CA ILE A 14 5.11 -4.44 -15.25
C ILE A 14 5.57 -4.49 -16.71
N ALA A 15 5.18 -5.54 -17.45
CA ALA A 15 5.54 -5.67 -18.88
C ALA A 15 4.98 -4.52 -19.71
N ALA A 16 3.73 -4.12 -19.47
CA ALA A 16 3.14 -2.95 -20.11
C ALA A 16 3.93 -1.68 -19.78
N GLY A 17 4.37 -1.49 -18.54
CA GLY A 17 5.22 -0.38 -18.13
C GLY A 17 6.56 -0.37 -18.88
N VAL A 18 7.21 -1.51 -19.02
CA VAL A 18 8.46 -1.64 -19.80
C VAL A 18 8.24 -1.31 -21.27
N LEU A 19 7.14 -1.79 -21.87
CA LEU A 19 6.78 -1.47 -23.25
C LEU A 19 6.49 0.03 -23.44
N VAL A 20 5.82 0.66 -22.48
CA VAL A 20 5.60 2.11 -22.48
C VAL A 20 6.94 2.87 -22.40
N LEU A 21 7.87 2.43 -21.56
CA LEU A 21 9.22 3.03 -21.51
C LEU A 21 9.97 2.93 -22.83
N ALA A 22 9.80 1.83 -23.57
CA ALA A 22 10.44 1.63 -24.87
C ALA A 22 9.95 2.63 -25.96
N THR A 23 8.83 3.30 -25.76
CA THR A 23 8.38 4.38 -26.67
C THR A 23 9.31 5.61 -26.62
N GLY A 24 9.97 5.85 -25.53
CA GLY A 24 11.20 6.64 -25.28
C GLY A 24 11.10 8.15 -25.42
N SER A 25 10.41 8.74 -26.36
CA SER A 25 10.44 10.18 -26.63
C SER A 25 9.10 10.87 -26.43
N ASP A 26 9.15 12.15 -26.02
CA ASP A 26 7.95 12.99 -25.84
C ASP A 26 7.18 13.19 -27.18
N SER A 27 7.84 13.05 -28.33
CA SER A 27 7.19 13.07 -29.64
C SER A 27 6.23 11.88 -29.86
N ARG A 28 6.40 10.80 -29.11
CA ARG A 28 5.54 9.60 -29.13
C ARG A 28 4.58 9.53 -27.95
N ALA A 29 4.33 10.65 -27.27
CA ALA A 29 3.45 10.72 -26.10
C ALA A 29 2.07 10.10 -26.33
N GLY A 30 1.48 10.26 -27.52
CA GLY A 30 0.20 9.65 -27.89
C GLY A 30 0.25 8.12 -27.85
N ILE A 31 1.29 7.51 -28.39
CA ILE A 31 1.50 6.06 -28.38
C ILE A 31 1.71 5.57 -26.95
N ALA A 32 2.54 6.24 -26.16
CA ALA A 32 2.80 5.91 -24.78
C ALA A 32 1.51 5.90 -23.93
N ARG A 33 0.65 6.90 -24.09
CA ARG A 33 -0.65 7.01 -23.39
C ARG A 33 -1.60 5.88 -23.76
N ILE A 34 -1.72 5.57 -25.08
CA ILE A 34 -2.58 4.48 -25.54
C ILE A 34 -2.09 3.12 -25.02
N LEU A 35 -0.78 2.85 -25.10
CA LEU A 35 -0.19 1.63 -24.57
C LEU A 35 -0.38 1.53 -23.05
N ALA A 36 -0.22 2.63 -22.33
CA ALA A 36 -0.44 2.66 -20.88
C ALA A 36 -1.90 2.39 -20.52
N PHE A 37 -2.85 2.94 -21.28
CA PHE A 37 -4.28 2.67 -21.09
C PHE A 37 -4.62 1.21 -21.35
N ILE A 38 -4.17 0.67 -22.49
CA ILE A 38 -4.40 -0.74 -22.83
C ILE A 38 -3.77 -1.65 -21.77
N GLY A 39 -2.54 -1.35 -21.35
CA GLY A 39 -1.83 -2.12 -20.33
C GLY A 39 -2.51 -2.07 -18.96
N SER A 40 -2.97 -0.89 -18.51
CA SER A 40 -3.69 -0.76 -17.24
C SER A 40 -5.08 -1.41 -17.28
N LEU A 41 -5.78 -1.31 -18.42
CA LEU A 41 -7.06 -1.98 -18.62
C LEU A 41 -6.88 -3.51 -18.62
N ALA A 42 -5.88 -4.02 -19.33
CA ALA A 42 -5.56 -5.46 -19.33
C ALA A 42 -5.21 -5.94 -17.93
N ALA A 43 -4.38 -5.19 -17.18
CA ALA A 43 -4.04 -5.50 -15.80
C ALA A 43 -5.29 -5.55 -14.91
N PHE A 44 -6.22 -4.61 -15.05
CA PHE A 44 -7.47 -4.62 -14.29
C PHE A 44 -8.35 -5.82 -14.67
N LEU A 45 -8.54 -6.09 -15.97
CA LEU A 45 -9.35 -7.22 -16.43
C LEU A 45 -8.81 -8.57 -15.95
N VAL A 46 -7.48 -8.74 -15.88
CA VAL A 46 -6.84 -9.95 -15.34
C VAL A 46 -7.18 -10.17 -13.86
N THR A 47 -7.47 -9.12 -13.10
CA THR A 47 -7.84 -9.27 -11.69
C THR A 47 -9.31 -9.60 -11.44
N LEU A 48 -10.21 -9.40 -12.42
CA LEU A 48 -11.65 -9.65 -12.25
C LEU A 48 -11.99 -11.11 -11.94
N PRO A 49 -11.34 -12.13 -12.56
CA PRO A 49 -11.55 -13.53 -12.19
C PRO A 49 -11.24 -13.84 -10.72
N LEU A 50 -10.30 -13.11 -10.10
CA LEU A 50 -10.01 -13.27 -8.66
C LEU A 50 -11.24 -12.98 -7.80
N PHE A 51 -12.13 -12.07 -8.23
CA PHE A 51 -13.37 -11.78 -7.53
C PHE A 51 -14.50 -12.75 -7.87
N THR A 52 -14.67 -13.05 -9.17
CA THR A 52 -15.82 -13.84 -9.65
C THR A 52 -15.70 -15.33 -9.33
N GLN A 53 -14.47 -15.84 -9.17
CA GLN A 53 -14.19 -17.25 -8.89
C GLN A 53 -13.70 -17.48 -7.46
N PHE A 54 -13.67 -16.43 -6.62
CA PHE A 54 -13.28 -16.54 -5.21
C PHE A 54 -14.32 -17.33 -4.42
N ASP A 55 -13.89 -18.40 -3.79
CA ASP A 55 -14.74 -19.18 -2.87
C ASP A 55 -14.78 -18.48 -1.50
N ARG A 56 -15.94 -17.90 -1.18
CA ARG A 56 -16.16 -17.16 0.07
C ARG A 56 -16.28 -18.07 1.30
N LEU A 57 -16.45 -19.36 1.11
CA LEU A 57 -16.56 -20.34 2.20
C LEU A 57 -15.20 -20.91 2.59
N ASN A 58 -14.19 -20.75 1.71
CA ASN A 58 -12.83 -21.19 2.00
C ASN A 58 -12.06 -20.03 2.68
N GLY A 59 -11.71 -20.18 3.95
CA GLY A 59 -10.94 -19.22 4.74
C GLY A 59 -9.42 -19.21 4.46
N GLY A 60 -8.91 -20.13 3.63
CA GLY A 60 -7.50 -20.25 3.29
C GLY A 60 -7.09 -19.41 2.09
N PHE A 61 -5.80 -19.51 1.73
CA PHE A 61 -5.29 -18.92 0.50
C PHE A 61 -5.82 -19.65 -0.73
N GLN A 62 -6.17 -18.89 -1.75
CA GLN A 62 -6.70 -19.35 -3.02
C GLN A 62 -5.82 -18.83 -4.17
N PHE A 63 -5.96 -19.39 -5.37
CA PHE A 63 -5.15 -19.09 -6.56
C PHE A 63 -3.65 -19.21 -6.28
N THR A 64 -3.27 -20.22 -5.48
CA THR A 64 -1.89 -20.37 -5.03
C THR A 64 -0.95 -20.77 -6.16
N GLU A 65 0.18 -20.07 -6.23
CA GLU A 65 1.27 -20.33 -7.18
C GLU A 65 2.55 -20.52 -6.40
N PHE A 66 3.37 -21.51 -6.76
CA PHE A 66 4.61 -21.82 -6.06
C PHE A 66 5.72 -22.16 -7.04
N HIS A 67 6.83 -21.41 -6.94
CA HIS A 67 8.07 -21.67 -7.66
C HIS A 67 9.26 -21.39 -6.74
N SER A 68 10.25 -22.28 -6.75
CA SER A 68 11.49 -22.03 -6.03
C SER A 68 12.26 -20.88 -6.70
N TRP A 69 12.60 -19.84 -5.93
CA TRP A 69 13.31 -18.66 -6.45
C TRP A 69 14.78 -18.65 -6.08
N ILE A 70 15.11 -18.71 -4.77
CA ILE A 70 16.49 -18.78 -4.27
C ILE A 70 16.61 -20.00 -3.36
N PRO A 71 16.88 -21.20 -3.94
CA PRO A 71 16.88 -22.46 -3.18
C PRO A 71 17.87 -22.46 -2.02
N ALA A 72 19.05 -21.83 -2.21
CA ALA A 72 20.10 -21.77 -1.19
C ALA A 72 19.66 -21.08 0.12
N LEU A 73 18.67 -20.19 0.04
CA LEU A 73 18.11 -19.45 1.19
C LEU A 73 16.66 -19.88 1.51
N ASN A 74 16.14 -20.90 0.81
CA ASN A 74 14.75 -21.34 0.92
C ASN A 74 13.73 -20.20 0.72
N ILE A 75 14.04 -19.25 -0.17
CA ILE A 75 13.16 -18.15 -0.56
C ILE A 75 12.39 -18.56 -1.81
N ASN A 76 11.06 -18.43 -1.77
CA ASN A 76 10.19 -18.94 -2.80
C ASN A 76 9.35 -17.82 -3.43
N TYR A 77 9.12 -17.92 -4.73
CA TYR A 77 8.08 -17.16 -5.41
C TYR A 77 6.76 -17.88 -5.13
N ALA A 78 6.19 -17.57 -3.96
CA ALA A 78 4.96 -18.16 -3.47
C ALA A 78 3.88 -17.06 -3.38
N LEU A 79 2.81 -17.24 -4.13
CA LEU A 79 1.70 -16.31 -4.23
C LEU A 79 0.40 -16.98 -3.79
N GLY A 80 -0.51 -16.19 -3.21
CA GLY A 80 -1.85 -16.61 -2.85
C GLY A 80 -2.64 -15.40 -2.37
N VAL A 81 -3.95 -15.44 -2.53
CA VAL A 81 -4.85 -14.41 -1.99
C VAL A 81 -5.93 -15.05 -1.13
N ASP A 82 -6.37 -14.32 -0.13
CA ASP A 82 -7.48 -14.67 0.75
C ASP A 82 -8.53 -13.56 0.76
N GLY A 83 -9.56 -13.69 1.59
CA GLY A 83 -10.64 -12.72 1.72
C GLY A 83 -10.19 -11.31 2.14
N ILE A 84 -8.98 -11.17 2.71
CA ILE A 84 -8.40 -9.87 3.06
C ILE A 84 -7.71 -9.25 1.85
N SER A 85 -6.84 -10.00 1.16
CA SER A 85 -5.94 -9.46 0.14
C SER A 85 -6.56 -9.33 -1.25
N VAL A 86 -7.52 -10.18 -1.62
CA VAL A 86 -8.10 -10.21 -2.97
C VAL A 86 -8.68 -8.87 -3.40
N LEU A 87 -9.38 -8.17 -2.49
CA LEU A 87 -10.00 -6.88 -2.80
C LEU A 87 -8.98 -5.76 -3.02
N PHE A 88 -7.81 -5.83 -2.35
CA PHE A 88 -6.75 -4.83 -2.52
C PHE A 88 -6.02 -4.99 -3.87
N VAL A 89 -5.86 -6.21 -4.37
CA VAL A 89 -5.31 -6.47 -5.70
C VAL A 89 -6.21 -5.86 -6.78
N ILE A 90 -7.53 -6.05 -6.66
CA ILE A 90 -8.50 -5.50 -7.60
C ILE A 90 -8.56 -3.97 -7.49
N LEU A 91 -8.63 -3.43 -6.27
CA LEU A 91 -8.66 -1.99 -6.02
C LEU A 91 -7.42 -1.30 -6.58
N ASN A 92 -6.23 -1.89 -6.38
CA ASN A 92 -4.99 -1.34 -6.90
C ASN A 92 -4.99 -1.25 -8.44
N SER A 93 -5.40 -2.33 -9.11
CA SER A 93 -5.47 -2.36 -10.56
C SER A 93 -6.50 -1.38 -11.11
N PHE A 94 -7.67 -1.24 -10.46
CA PHE A 94 -8.68 -0.23 -10.78
C PHE A 94 -8.15 1.20 -10.60
N VAL A 95 -7.53 1.50 -9.47
CA VAL A 95 -6.98 2.84 -9.20
C VAL A 95 -5.88 3.18 -10.19
N THR A 96 -5.04 2.22 -10.57
CA THR A 96 -4.00 2.44 -11.60
C THR A 96 -4.59 2.82 -12.94
N LEU A 97 -5.68 2.18 -13.37
CA LEU A 97 -6.41 2.55 -14.59
C LEU A 97 -6.92 4.01 -14.49
N MET A 98 -7.51 4.39 -13.35
CA MET A 98 -7.99 5.76 -13.12
C MET A 98 -6.84 6.78 -13.13
N VAL A 99 -5.67 6.43 -12.59
CA VAL A 99 -4.47 7.29 -12.59
C VAL A 99 -3.94 7.52 -13.99
N VAL A 100 -3.91 6.48 -14.84
CA VAL A 100 -3.52 6.61 -16.26
C VAL A 100 -4.46 7.59 -16.98
N LEU A 101 -5.77 7.49 -16.74
CA LEU A 101 -6.76 8.42 -17.30
C LEU A 101 -6.59 9.85 -16.75
N ALA A 102 -6.39 10.01 -15.44
CA ALA A 102 -6.18 11.32 -14.80
C ALA A 102 -4.92 12.04 -15.31
N GLY A 103 -3.86 11.28 -15.63
CA GLY A 103 -2.61 11.82 -16.17
C GLY A 103 -2.62 12.08 -17.69
N TRP A 104 -3.71 11.76 -18.39
CA TRP A 104 -3.72 11.71 -19.87
C TRP A 104 -3.31 13.02 -20.55
N GLN A 105 -3.87 14.13 -20.11
CA GLN A 105 -3.59 15.47 -20.68
C GLN A 105 -2.63 16.28 -19.84
N VAL A 106 -2.71 16.14 -18.51
CA VAL A 106 -1.98 16.98 -17.54
C VAL A 106 -0.47 16.75 -17.58
N ILE A 107 -0.03 15.54 -17.91
CA ILE A 107 1.38 15.19 -17.96
C ILE A 107 1.92 15.40 -19.37
N GLU A 108 2.60 16.55 -19.56
CA GLU A 108 3.21 16.94 -20.83
C GLU A 108 4.66 16.49 -20.95
N LYS A 109 5.43 16.57 -19.82
CA LYS A 109 6.86 16.22 -19.79
C LYS A 109 7.08 14.78 -19.41
N ARG A 110 7.79 14.04 -20.25
CA ARG A 110 8.16 12.63 -20.04
C ARG A 110 6.95 11.72 -19.73
N PRO A 111 5.86 11.76 -20.50
CA PRO A 111 4.65 11.00 -20.21
C PRO A 111 4.89 9.49 -20.21
N ALA A 112 5.79 8.98 -21.06
CA ALA A 112 6.14 7.56 -21.08
C ALA A 112 6.71 7.09 -19.75
N GLN A 113 7.66 7.82 -19.15
CA GLN A 113 8.24 7.47 -17.87
C GLN A 113 7.22 7.56 -16.73
N TYR A 114 6.34 8.58 -16.76
CA TYR A 114 5.27 8.73 -15.78
C TYR A 114 4.31 7.55 -15.78
N MET A 115 3.75 7.25 -16.95
CA MET A 115 2.79 6.14 -17.10
C MET A 115 3.42 4.78 -16.75
N ALA A 116 4.66 4.56 -17.20
CA ALA A 116 5.41 3.35 -16.90
C ALA A 116 5.68 3.18 -15.41
N ALA A 117 6.04 4.26 -14.69
CA ALA A 117 6.27 4.20 -13.26
C ALA A 117 5.02 3.73 -12.49
N PHE A 118 3.81 4.18 -12.87
CA PHE A 118 2.57 3.71 -12.27
C PHE A 118 2.24 2.26 -12.61
N LEU A 119 2.46 1.84 -13.85
CA LEU A 119 2.22 0.45 -14.26
C LEU A 119 3.16 -0.52 -13.53
N ILE A 120 4.45 -0.20 -13.45
CA ILE A 120 5.44 -1.00 -12.73
C ILE A 120 5.07 -1.03 -11.23
N MET A 121 4.75 0.12 -10.64
CA MET A 121 4.34 0.22 -9.25
C MET A 121 3.09 -0.62 -8.96
N SER A 122 2.13 -0.64 -9.87
CA SER A 122 0.90 -1.44 -9.73
C SER A 122 1.21 -2.93 -9.62
N GLY A 123 2.10 -3.46 -10.45
CA GLY A 123 2.52 -4.86 -10.36
C GLY A 123 3.23 -5.18 -9.05
N LEU A 124 4.15 -4.29 -8.60
CA LEU A 124 4.84 -4.46 -7.32
C LEU A 124 3.88 -4.45 -6.12
N ILE A 125 2.87 -3.59 -6.16
CA ILE A 125 1.83 -3.53 -5.12
C ILE A 125 0.96 -4.81 -5.14
N ASN A 126 0.56 -5.30 -6.32
CA ASN A 126 -0.16 -6.57 -6.43
C ASN A 126 0.67 -7.72 -5.86
N GLY A 127 2.00 -7.72 -6.13
CA GLY A 127 2.92 -8.69 -5.56
C GLY A 127 2.96 -8.64 -4.03
N ALA A 128 2.99 -7.44 -3.43
CA ALA A 128 3.00 -7.30 -1.98
C ALA A 128 1.70 -7.84 -1.33
N PHE A 129 0.52 -7.63 -1.94
CA PHE A 129 -0.73 -8.19 -1.42
C PHE A 129 -0.91 -9.70 -1.66
N SER A 130 -0.19 -10.25 -2.62
CA SER A 130 -0.30 -11.66 -3.00
C SER A 130 0.82 -12.55 -2.46
N ALA A 131 1.90 -11.98 -1.91
CA ALA A 131 3.04 -12.74 -1.43
C ALA A 131 2.69 -13.61 -0.23
N MET A 132 3.03 -14.90 -0.30
CA MET A 132 2.98 -15.89 0.78
C MET A 132 4.36 -16.16 1.41
N ASP A 133 5.43 -15.72 0.77
CA ASP A 133 6.79 -15.71 1.28
C ASP A 133 7.12 -14.31 1.83
N SER A 134 7.69 -14.24 3.03
CA SER A 134 7.93 -12.97 3.73
C SER A 134 9.03 -12.13 3.07
N ILE A 135 10.05 -12.75 2.48
CA ILE A 135 11.09 -12.02 1.74
C ILE A 135 10.53 -11.54 0.41
N LEU A 136 9.71 -12.33 -0.28
CA LEU A 136 9.01 -11.90 -1.49
C LEU A 136 8.11 -10.70 -1.18
N PHE A 137 7.36 -10.74 -0.07
CA PHE A 137 6.58 -9.60 0.42
C PHE A 137 7.49 -8.37 0.62
N TYR A 138 8.63 -8.53 1.31
CA TYR A 138 9.57 -7.45 1.60
C TYR A 138 10.11 -6.81 0.32
N VAL A 139 10.51 -7.63 -0.66
CA VAL A 139 11.02 -7.15 -1.96
C VAL A 139 9.97 -6.31 -2.69
N PHE A 140 8.72 -6.75 -2.73
CA PHE A 140 7.64 -5.98 -3.34
C PHE A 140 7.27 -4.73 -2.53
N PHE A 141 7.27 -4.84 -1.21
CA PHE A 141 6.97 -3.75 -0.27
C PHE A 141 7.99 -2.61 -0.36
N GLU A 142 9.27 -2.92 -0.51
CA GLU A 142 10.33 -1.93 -0.72
C GLU A 142 10.43 -1.50 -2.19
N GLY A 143 10.27 -2.45 -3.12
CA GLY A 143 10.39 -2.20 -4.55
C GLY A 143 9.44 -1.10 -5.05
N MET A 144 8.22 -1.03 -4.51
CA MET A 144 7.25 0.01 -4.90
C MET A 144 7.66 1.44 -4.49
N LEU A 145 8.61 1.60 -3.55
CA LEU A 145 9.11 2.92 -3.16
C LEU A 145 9.91 3.60 -4.27
N ILE A 146 10.59 2.81 -5.11
CA ILE A 146 11.43 3.34 -6.19
C ILE A 146 10.57 4.13 -7.20
N PRO A 147 9.54 3.54 -7.84
CA PRO A 147 8.69 4.31 -8.75
C PRO A 147 7.96 5.46 -8.02
N LEU A 148 7.55 5.30 -6.77
CA LEU A 148 6.88 6.36 -6.02
C LEU A 148 7.83 7.55 -5.74
N TYR A 149 9.08 7.27 -5.36
CA TYR A 149 10.12 8.27 -5.21
C TYR A 149 10.35 9.05 -6.52
N LEU A 150 10.43 8.34 -7.65
CA LEU A 150 10.59 8.95 -8.96
C LEU A 150 9.37 9.80 -9.36
N ILE A 151 8.15 9.30 -9.12
CA ILE A 151 6.91 10.02 -9.43
C ILE A 151 6.88 11.37 -8.70
N ILE A 152 7.16 11.39 -7.41
CA ILE A 152 7.15 12.62 -6.61
C ILE A 152 8.35 13.51 -7.00
N GLY A 153 9.55 12.94 -7.10
CA GLY A 153 10.79 13.67 -7.35
C GLY A 153 10.89 14.31 -8.73
N MET A 154 10.24 13.73 -9.76
CA MET A 154 10.32 14.22 -11.13
C MET A 154 9.13 15.11 -11.52
N TRP A 155 7.90 14.73 -11.15
CA TRP A 155 6.66 15.43 -11.54
C TRP A 155 5.99 16.17 -10.38
N GLY A 156 6.63 16.22 -9.22
CA GLY A 156 6.13 16.93 -8.05
C GLY A 156 6.32 18.45 -8.13
N GLY A 157 5.81 19.12 -7.08
CA GLY A 157 5.83 20.57 -6.94
C GLY A 157 7.22 21.15 -6.58
N VAL A 158 7.21 22.31 -5.94
CA VAL A 158 8.44 23.09 -5.68
C VAL A 158 9.41 22.38 -4.74
N ARG A 159 8.89 21.73 -3.67
CA ARG A 159 9.70 20.99 -2.67
C ARG A 159 9.75 19.48 -2.91
N ARG A 160 9.53 19.03 -4.16
CA ARG A 160 9.43 17.62 -4.54
C ARG A 160 10.60 16.76 -4.07
N VAL A 161 11.85 17.28 -4.14
CA VAL A 161 13.04 16.54 -3.71
C VAL A 161 12.99 16.27 -2.19
N TYR A 162 12.68 17.29 -1.41
CA TYR A 162 12.53 17.15 0.04
C TYR A 162 11.44 16.11 0.39
N ALA A 163 10.28 16.21 -0.24
CA ALA A 163 9.14 15.32 0.04
C ALA A 163 9.45 13.88 -0.37
N SER A 164 10.07 13.65 -1.54
CA SER A 164 10.41 12.30 -2.02
C SER A 164 11.51 11.65 -1.16
N VAL A 165 12.55 12.40 -0.78
CA VAL A 165 13.60 11.89 0.12
C VAL A 165 13.05 11.61 1.51
N LYS A 166 12.21 12.49 2.06
CA LYS A 166 11.57 12.29 3.37
C LYS A 166 10.71 11.01 3.37
N LEU A 167 9.86 10.83 2.36
CA LEU A 167 9.06 9.62 2.20
C LEU A 167 9.96 8.37 2.14
N PHE A 168 10.99 8.40 1.31
CA PHE A 168 11.88 7.25 1.11
C PHE A 168 12.62 6.89 2.40
N LEU A 169 13.23 7.87 3.08
CA LEU A 169 13.97 7.62 4.32
C LEU A 169 13.07 7.15 5.46
N TYR A 170 11.88 7.74 5.65
CA TYR A 170 10.94 7.29 6.67
C TYR A 170 10.54 5.82 6.48
N THR A 171 10.20 5.45 5.23
CA THR A 171 9.74 4.10 4.94
C THR A 171 10.87 3.08 4.98
N LEU A 172 12.04 3.38 4.43
CA LEU A 172 13.19 2.49 4.43
C LEU A 172 13.71 2.22 5.85
N LEU A 173 13.89 3.28 6.66
CA LEU A 173 14.38 3.11 8.04
C LEU A 173 13.38 2.30 8.90
N GLY A 174 12.07 2.51 8.69
CA GLY A 174 11.06 1.73 9.40
C GLY A 174 11.12 0.24 9.04
N SER A 175 11.37 -0.10 7.79
CA SER A 175 11.30 -1.49 7.30
C SER A 175 12.55 -2.33 7.56
N LEU A 176 13.71 -1.73 7.81
CA LEU A 176 14.93 -2.49 8.08
C LEU A 176 14.81 -3.39 9.32
N LEU A 177 14.16 -2.93 10.37
CA LEU A 177 13.94 -3.74 11.57
C LEU A 177 12.98 -4.90 11.31
N MET A 178 11.99 -4.71 10.44
CA MET A 178 11.08 -5.78 10.01
C MET A 178 11.86 -6.90 9.30
N LEU A 179 12.81 -6.56 8.44
CA LEU A 179 13.66 -7.57 7.78
C LEU A 179 14.44 -8.40 8.81
N VAL A 180 15.02 -7.77 9.83
CA VAL A 180 15.69 -8.49 10.93
C VAL A 180 14.71 -9.43 11.64
N GLY A 181 13.48 -8.97 11.90
CA GLY A 181 12.42 -9.79 12.48
C GLY A 181 12.05 -11.00 11.62
N MET A 182 11.97 -10.83 10.29
CA MET A 182 11.70 -11.92 9.35
C MET A 182 12.82 -12.97 9.34
N VAL A 183 14.09 -12.55 9.39
CA VAL A 183 15.23 -13.44 9.49
C VAL A 183 15.21 -14.24 10.81
N TYR A 184 14.86 -13.58 11.92
CA TYR A 184 14.69 -14.27 13.20
C TYR A 184 13.56 -15.32 13.14
N LEU A 185 12.41 -14.98 12.56
CA LEU A 185 11.29 -15.92 12.40
C LEU A 185 11.64 -17.10 11.51
N SER A 186 12.41 -16.87 10.43
CA SER A 186 12.92 -17.94 9.57
C SER A 186 13.81 -18.91 10.35
N TYR A 187 14.65 -18.40 11.24
CA TYR A 187 15.45 -19.29 12.12
C TYR A 187 14.57 -20.17 13.02
N GLN A 188 13.44 -19.65 13.52
CA GLN A 188 12.50 -20.42 14.34
C GLN A 188 11.69 -21.45 13.54
N THR A 189 11.62 -21.31 12.22
CA THR A 189 10.90 -22.22 11.29
C THR A 189 11.83 -23.08 10.45
N ASN A 190 13.03 -23.40 10.96
CA ASN A 190 14.04 -24.23 10.28
C ASN A 190 14.41 -23.71 8.87
N GLY A 191 14.53 -22.40 8.71
CA GLY A 191 14.90 -21.73 7.47
C GLY A 191 13.76 -21.45 6.51
N SER A 192 12.51 -21.65 6.89
CA SER A 192 11.36 -21.26 6.06
C SER A 192 11.11 -19.75 6.15
N PHE A 193 10.76 -19.11 5.01
CA PHE A 193 10.27 -17.75 4.93
C PHE A 193 8.76 -17.68 4.64
N SER A 194 8.06 -18.82 4.66
CA SER A 194 6.63 -18.88 4.49
C SER A 194 5.90 -18.11 5.60
N ILE A 195 5.02 -17.18 5.21
CA ILE A 195 4.18 -16.44 6.17
C ILE A 195 3.26 -17.40 6.94
N VAL A 196 2.78 -18.46 6.30
CA VAL A 196 1.95 -19.48 6.94
C VAL A 196 2.73 -20.23 8.01
N ASP A 197 4.01 -20.57 7.75
CA ASP A 197 4.86 -21.22 8.75
C ASP A 197 5.12 -20.30 9.94
N PHE A 198 5.31 -18.99 9.70
CA PHE A 198 5.46 -18.01 10.78
C PHE A 198 4.19 -17.93 11.67
N GLN A 199 3.02 -17.98 11.05
CA GLN A 199 1.73 -17.97 11.78
C GLN A 199 1.50 -19.27 12.59
N ASN A 200 2.13 -20.36 12.21
CA ASN A 200 2.00 -21.66 12.87
C ASN A 200 3.07 -21.92 13.96
N ILE A 201 3.95 -20.97 14.26
CA ILE A 201 4.92 -21.10 15.36
C ILE A 201 4.16 -21.19 16.68
N LYS A 202 4.25 -22.35 17.35
CA LYS A 202 3.43 -22.65 18.53
C LYS A 202 3.82 -21.88 19.80
N GLN A 203 5.09 -21.52 19.94
CA GLN A 203 5.59 -20.87 21.17
C GLN A 203 6.71 -19.88 20.84
N ILE A 204 6.39 -18.61 20.89
CA ILE A 204 7.37 -17.51 20.93
C ILE A 204 7.25 -16.88 22.32
N PRO A 205 8.31 -16.81 23.13
CA PRO A 205 8.28 -16.17 24.45
C PRO A 205 7.78 -14.72 24.35
N LEU A 206 6.97 -14.27 25.31
CA LEU A 206 6.36 -12.94 25.28
C LEU A 206 7.37 -11.81 25.06
N GLY A 207 8.52 -11.85 25.72
CA GLY A 207 9.57 -10.83 25.54
C GLY A 207 10.10 -10.77 24.10
N VAL A 208 10.19 -11.92 23.42
CA VAL A 208 10.59 -11.99 22.00
C VAL A 208 9.45 -11.48 21.12
N GLN A 209 8.20 -11.88 21.39
CA GLN A 209 7.04 -11.32 20.68
C GLN A 209 7.00 -9.80 20.79
N GLN A 210 7.33 -9.22 21.94
CA GLN A 210 7.36 -7.76 22.14
C GLN A 210 8.43 -7.09 21.29
N LEU A 211 9.64 -7.64 21.18
CA LEU A 211 10.69 -7.12 20.31
C LEU A 211 10.31 -7.22 18.84
N LEU A 212 9.79 -8.35 18.41
CA LEU A 212 9.28 -8.53 17.05
C LEU A 212 8.12 -7.57 16.76
N PHE A 213 7.20 -7.41 17.71
CA PHE A 213 6.09 -6.44 17.56
C PHE A 213 6.64 -5.04 17.29
N ILE A 214 7.60 -4.57 18.06
CA ILE A 214 8.21 -3.23 17.88
C ILE A 214 8.86 -3.13 16.49
N ALA A 215 9.60 -4.16 16.07
CA ALA A 215 10.28 -4.18 14.76
C ALA A 215 9.29 -4.09 13.58
N PHE A 216 8.22 -4.88 13.59
CA PHE A 216 7.18 -4.85 12.57
C PHE A 216 6.28 -3.61 12.69
N PHE A 217 5.96 -3.19 13.95
CA PHE A 217 5.19 -2.00 14.22
C PHE A 217 5.81 -0.75 13.62
N LEU A 218 7.10 -0.52 13.79
CA LEU A 218 7.78 0.66 13.23
C LEU A 218 7.65 0.71 11.71
N SER A 219 7.80 -0.43 11.03
CA SER A 219 7.63 -0.51 9.59
C SER A 219 6.20 -0.14 9.17
N PHE A 220 5.22 -0.78 9.78
CA PHE A 220 3.83 -0.61 9.38
C PHE A 220 3.23 0.72 9.88
N ALA A 221 3.64 1.21 11.05
CA ALA A 221 3.20 2.49 11.59
C ALA A 221 3.65 3.69 10.72
N VAL A 222 4.86 3.62 10.16
CA VAL A 222 5.32 4.61 9.19
C VAL A 222 4.45 4.57 7.92
N LYS A 223 4.14 3.37 7.44
CA LYS A 223 3.41 3.18 6.17
C LYS A 223 1.93 3.55 6.29
N VAL A 224 1.27 3.26 7.45
CA VAL A 224 -0.19 3.50 7.70
C VAL A 224 -0.61 4.96 7.70
N PRO A 225 0.01 5.98 7.93
CA PRO A 225 0.94 6.66 8.81
C PRO A 225 0.35 6.93 10.22
N MET A 226 0.84 6.25 11.21
CA MET A 226 0.37 6.45 12.59
C MET A 226 1.02 7.68 13.23
N TRP A 227 0.29 8.33 14.14
CA TRP A 227 0.95 9.31 15.00
C TRP A 227 1.99 8.62 15.91
N PRO A 228 3.20 9.17 16.11
CA PRO A 228 3.73 10.45 15.62
C PRO A 228 4.52 10.35 14.30
N VAL A 229 4.66 9.18 13.68
CA VAL A 229 5.50 8.94 12.49
C VAL A 229 4.80 9.26 11.16
N HIS A 230 3.78 10.11 11.17
CA HIS A 230 2.91 10.45 10.04
C HIS A 230 3.35 11.65 9.20
N THR A 231 4.34 12.43 9.67
CA THR A 231 4.63 13.77 9.12
C THR A 231 5.15 13.78 7.68
N TRP A 232 5.56 12.64 7.15
CA TRP A 232 5.98 12.50 5.77
C TRP A 232 4.79 12.55 4.78
N LEU A 233 3.61 12.10 5.23
CA LEU A 233 2.45 11.94 4.34
C LEU A 233 1.89 13.26 3.81
N PRO A 234 1.60 14.29 4.64
CA PRO A 234 1.13 15.58 4.14
C PRO A 234 2.14 16.23 3.17
N ASP A 235 3.45 16.15 3.46
CA ASP A 235 4.48 16.67 2.57
C ASP A 235 4.50 15.94 1.22
N ALA A 236 4.42 14.61 1.25
CA ALA A 236 4.37 13.79 0.06
C ALA A 236 3.12 14.10 -0.80
N HIS A 237 1.93 14.21 -0.20
CA HIS A 237 0.69 14.52 -0.93
C HIS A 237 0.68 15.89 -1.56
N VAL A 238 1.17 16.90 -0.82
CA VAL A 238 1.20 18.29 -1.30
C VAL A 238 2.07 18.41 -2.53
N GLU A 239 3.22 17.74 -2.52
CA GLU A 239 4.19 17.82 -3.61
C GLU A 239 3.89 16.82 -4.74
N ALA A 240 3.28 15.66 -4.47
CA ALA A 240 2.99 14.67 -5.50
C ALA A 240 2.08 15.19 -6.61
N PRO A 241 2.28 14.76 -7.86
CA PRO A 241 1.29 14.98 -8.92
C PRO A 241 -0.03 14.27 -8.55
N THR A 242 -1.14 14.66 -9.16
CA THR A 242 -2.49 14.14 -8.84
C THR A 242 -2.53 12.61 -8.78
N GLY A 243 -2.03 11.92 -9.80
CA GLY A 243 -1.95 10.45 -9.81
C GLY A 243 -1.11 9.87 -8.67
N GLY A 244 0.00 10.53 -8.29
CA GLY A 244 0.82 10.14 -7.14
C GLY A 244 0.04 10.21 -5.83
N SER A 245 -0.71 11.29 -5.61
CA SER A 245 -1.60 11.42 -4.44
C SER A 245 -2.72 10.39 -4.45
N MET A 246 -3.31 10.07 -5.61
CA MET A 246 -4.35 9.06 -5.73
C MET A 246 -3.84 7.68 -5.27
N VAL A 247 -2.70 7.20 -5.77
CA VAL A 247 -2.15 5.89 -5.38
C VAL A 247 -1.66 5.88 -3.95
N LEU A 248 -0.98 6.95 -3.50
CA LEU A 248 -0.53 7.10 -2.11
C LEU A 248 -1.70 6.90 -1.14
N ALA A 249 -2.79 7.63 -1.32
CA ALA A 249 -3.94 7.57 -0.42
C ALA A 249 -4.76 6.28 -0.59
N ALA A 250 -4.96 5.83 -1.82
CA ALA A 250 -5.83 4.69 -2.10
C ALA A 250 -5.24 3.36 -1.64
N ILE A 251 -3.95 3.11 -1.89
CA ILE A 251 -3.36 1.78 -1.79
C ILE A 251 -2.17 1.71 -0.84
N THR A 252 -1.21 2.64 -0.94
CA THR A 252 0.06 2.45 -0.23
C THR A 252 -0.09 2.45 1.29
N LEU A 253 -1.05 3.22 1.84
CA LEU A 253 -1.37 3.21 3.26
C LEU A 253 -1.94 1.86 3.71
N LYS A 254 -2.70 1.18 2.83
CA LYS A 254 -3.35 -0.10 3.12
C LYS A 254 -2.36 -1.25 3.19
N ILE A 255 -1.22 -1.16 2.50
CA ILE A 255 -0.16 -2.17 2.62
C ILE A 255 0.42 -2.20 4.05
N GLY A 256 0.57 -1.04 4.69
CA GLY A 256 0.95 -0.98 6.10
C GLY A 256 -0.09 -1.62 7.02
N ALA A 257 -1.37 -1.29 6.81
CA ALA A 257 -2.47 -1.88 7.56
C ALA A 257 -2.61 -3.40 7.29
N TYR A 258 -2.43 -3.83 6.04
CA TYR A 258 -2.34 -5.25 5.68
C TYR A 258 -1.20 -5.95 6.43
N GLY A 259 -0.06 -5.27 6.62
CA GLY A 259 1.05 -5.80 7.41
C GLY A 259 0.67 -6.10 8.87
N PHE A 260 -0.13 -5.25 9.52
CA PHE A 260 -0.68 -5.54 10.84
C PHE A 260 -1.55 -6.80 10.83
N LEU A 261 -2.43 -6.94 9.84
CA LEU A 261 -3.33 -8.09 9.71
C LEU A 261 -2.58 -9.38 9.38
N ARG A 262 -1.54 -9.31 8.57
CA ARG A 262 -0.85 -10.49 8.03
C ARG A 262 0.28 -10.99 8.92
N PHE A 263 0.99 -10.09 9.58
CA PHE A 263 2.17 -10.43 10.39
C PHE A 263 1.93 -10.23 11.89
N ILE A 264 1.54 -9.04 12.35
CA ILE A 264 1.54 -8.73 13.77
C ILE A 264 0.46 -9.52 14.52
N LEU A 265 -0.79 -9.43 14.07
CA LEU A 265 -1.91 -10.04 14.79
C LEU A 265 -1.83 -11.58 14.86
N PRO A 266 -1.49 -12.30 13.77
CA PRO A 266 -1.44 -13.75 13.82
C PRO A 266 -0.14 -14.34 14.36
N ILE A 267 1.02 -13.66 14.18
CA ILE A 267 2.33 -14.20 14.60
C ILE A 267 2.67 -13.84 16.04
N MET A 268 2.21 -12.67 16.52
CA MET A 268 2.55 -12.11 17.83
C MET A 268 1.28 -11.76 18.64
N PRO A 269 0.33 -12.71 18.83
CA PRO A 269 -0.97 -12.38 19.41
C PRO A 269 -0.88 -11.88 20.86
N ASP A 270 0.06 -12.40 21.66
CA ASP A 270 0.23 -11.97 23.05
C ASP A 270 0.85 -10.58 23.14
N ALA A 271 1.83 -10.27 22.31
CA ALA A 271 2.40 -8.91 22.22
C ALA A 271 1.37 -7.93 21.65
N ALA A 272 0.57 -8.32 20.65
CA ALA A 272 -0.51 -7.50 20.11
C ALA A 272 -1.52 -7.12 21.20
N ARG A 273 -1.87 -8.09 22.07
CA ARG A 273 -2.74 -7.85 23.22
C ARG A 273 -2.06 -6.95 24.28
N TYR A 274 -0.79 -7.20 24.57
CA TYR A 274 -0.02 -6.40 25.53
C TYR A 274 0.08 -4.93 25.10
N PHE A 275 0.34 -4.66 23.82
CA PHE A 275 0.44 -3.32 23.27
C PHE A 275 -0.90 -2.71 22.81
N ALA A 276 -2.02 -3.43 22.91
CA ALA A 276 -3.33 -2.93 22.48
C ALA A 276 -3.72 -1.58 23.12
N PRO A 277 -3.50 -1.33 24.43
CA PRO A 277 -3.78 -0.02 25.03
C PRO A 277 -2.97 1.11 24.38
N MET A 278 -1.68 0.88 24.08
CA MET A 278 -0.84 1.85 23.36
C MET A 278 -1.40 2.11 21.96
N MET A 279 -1.74 1.03 21.23
CA MET A 279 -2.28 1.13 19.87
C MET A 279 -3.61 1.88 19.83
N ILE A 280 -4.48 1.65 20.81
CA ILE A 280 -5.76 2.38 20.97
C ILE A 280 -5.50 3.86 21.20
N VAL A 281 -4.60 4.22 22.12
CA VAL A 281 -4.28 5.63 22.40
C VAL A 281 -3.71 6.33 21.15
N LEU A 282 -2.74 5.72 20.45
CA LEU A 282 -2.18 6.28 19.22
C LEU A 282 -3.25 6.45 18.12
N SER A 283 -4.16 5.49 18.02
CA SER A 283 -5.28 5.53 17.07
C SER A 283 -6.27 6.64 17.41
N LEU A 284 -6.61 6.83 18.69
CA LEU A 284 -7.50 7.91 19.13
C LEU A 284 -6.86 9.29 18.94
N ILE A 285 -5.54 9.43 19.15
CA ILE A 285 -4.82 10.67 18.80
C ILE A 285 -4.94 10.94 17.30
N ALA A 286 -4.77 9.92 16.45
CA ALA A 286 -4.93 10.08 15.01
C ALA A 286 -6.38 10.48 14.65
N VAL A 287 -7.39 9.82 15.23
CA VAL A 287 -8.80 10.10 14.94
C VAL A 287 -9.19 11.51 15.37
N VAL A 288 -8.89 11.90 16.61
CA VAL A 288 -9.37 13.16 17.19
C VAL A 288 -8.43 14.32 16.88
N TYR A 289 -7.16 14.22 17.33
CA TYR A 289 -6.23 15.33 17.19
C TYR A 289 -5.88 15.62 15.73
N ILE A 290 -5.52 14.59 14.95
CA ILE A 290 -5.22 14.80 13.52
C ILE A 290 -6.48 15.15 12.72
N GLY A 291 -7.67 14.67 13.13
CA GLY A 291 -8.94 15.11 12.56
C GLY A 291 -9.17 16.62 12.76
N LEU A 292 -8.89 17.15 13.94
CA LEU A 292 -8.95 18.59 14.21
C LEU A 292 -7.86 19.37 13.43
N VAL A 293 -6.67 18.81 13.27
CA VAL A 293 -5.62 19.40 12.43
C VAL A 293 -6.09 19.50 10.96
N ALA A 294 -6.83 18.49 10.46
CA ALA A 294 -7.37 18.53 9.11
C ALA A 294 -8.36 19.69 8.91
N LEU A 295 -9.23 19.95 9.90
CA LEU A 295 -10.26 21.01 9.82
C LEU A 295 -9.69 22.43 9.66
N VAL A 296 -8.49 22.69 10.17
CA VAL A 296 -7.88 24.03 10.13
C VAL A 296 -6.92 24.22 8.93
N GLN A 297 -6.85 23.24 8.02
CA GLN A 297 -6.01 23.37 6.84
C GLN A 297 -6.65 24.31 5.80
N THR A 298 -5.83 25.17 5.22
CA THR A 298 -6.20 26.07 4.13
C THR A 298 -5.91 25.51 2.75
N ASP A 299 -5.01 24.51 2.65
CA ASP A 299 -4.65 23.80 1.41
C ASP A 299 -5.50 22.53 1.29
N MET A 300 -6.25 22.37 0.19
CA MET A 300 -7.13 21.21 -0.04
C MET A 300 -6.38 19.87 0.00
N LYS A 301 -5.16 19.78 -0.56
CA LYS A 301 -4.38 18.55 -0.51
C LYS A 301 -3.94 18.21 0.91
N LYS A 302 -3.57 19.21 1.73
CA LYS A 302 -3.25 19.01 3.15
C LYS A 302 -4.45 18.54 3.92
N LEU A 303 -5.63 19.15 3.72
CA LEU A 303 -6.87 18.77 4.36
C LEU A 303 -7.16 17.28 4.13
N VAL A 304 -7.16 16.83 2.87
CA VAL A 304 -7.45 15.43 2.53
C VAL A 304 -6.34 14.49 3.02
N ALA A 305 -5.07 14.92 3.01
CA ALA A 305 -3.97 14.13 3.55
C ALA A 305 -4.10 13.90 5.07
N TYR A 306 -4.38 14.93 5.85
CA TYR A 306 -4.62 14.80 7.30
C TYR A 306 -5.91 14.03 7.60
N SER A 307 -6.96 14.23 6.82
CA SER A 307 -8.18 13.41 6.89
C SER A 307 -7.87 11.92 6.68
N SER A 308 -6.99 11.58 5.75
CA SER A 308 -6.56 10.19 5.52
C SER A 308 -5.88 9.59 6.74
N ILE A 309 -5.03 10.37 7.47
CA ILE A 309 -4.40 9.90 8.71
C ILE A 309 -5.46 9.61 9.78
N SER A 310 -6.44 10.49 9.92
CA SER A 310 -7.56 10.29 10.85
C SER A 310 -8.37 9.03 10.51
N HIS A 311 -8.70 8.84 9.24
CA HIS A 311 -9.43 7.64 8.77
C HIS A 311 -8.64 6.35 8.96
N MET A 312 -7.31 6.37 8.75
CA MET A 312 -6.45 5.22 9.05
C MET A 312 -6.33 4.98 10.56
N GLY A 313 -6.54 6.00 11.39
CA GLY A 313 -6.69 5.85 12.84
C GLY A 313 -7.86 4.95 13.22
N PHE A 314 -9.02 5.05 12.54
CA PHE A 314 -10.14 4.10 12.73
C PHE A 314 -9.76 2.67 12.33
N VAL A 315 -8.95 2.51 11.28
CA VAL A 315 -8.47 1.20 10.85
C VAL A 315 -7.62 0.54 11.94
N THR A 316 -6.61 1.24 12.45
CA THR A 316 -5.74 0.71 13.52
C THR A 316 -6.48 0.53 14.83
N LEU A 317 -7.43 1.40 15.16
CA LEU A 317 -8.30 1.23 16.32
C LEU A 317 -9.08 -0.10 16.23
N GLY A 318 -9.74 -0.35 15.10
CA GLY A 318 -10.53 -1.57 14.92
C GLY A 318 -9.68 -2.86 14.94
N MET A 319 -8.43 -2.80 14.46
CA MET A 319 -7.51 -3.95 14.47
C MET A 319 -7.02 -4.33 15.88
N PHE A 320 -6.97 -3.39 16.83
CA PHE A 320 -6.47 -3.63 18.17
C PHE A 320 -7.56 -3.61 19.26
N MET A 321 -8.83 -3.72 18.86
CA MET A 321 -9.92 -3.92 19.81
C MET A 321 -10.05 -5.38 20.21
N PHE A 322 -9.78 -5.68 21.48
CA PHE A 322 -9.94 -6.99 22.07
C PHE A 322 -11.13 -6.99 23.03
N THR A 323 -11.95 -8.05 22.98
CA THR A 323 -13.08 -8.27 23.87
C THR A 323 -12.94 -9.66 24.49
N GLY A 324 -12.93 -9.75 25.83
CA GLY A 324 -12.74 -11.02 26.52
C GLY A 324 -11.41 -11.72 26.21
N GLY A 325 -10.40 -10.97 25.81
CA GLY A 325 -9.07 -11.52 25.42
C GLY A 325 -8.93 -11.96 23.97
N TYR A 326 -9.98 -11.84 23.15
CA TYR A 326 -9.99 -12.18 21.73
C TYR A 326 -10.17 -10.93 20.87
N LEU A 327 -9.68 -10.96 19.63
CA LEU A 327 -9.95 -9.91 18.65
C LEU A 327 -11.46 -9.77 18.45
N ASN A 328 -11.94 -8.51 18.42
CA ASN A 328 -13.34 -8.24 18.15
C ASN A 328 -13.62 -8.33 16.65
N ASP A 329 -14.39 -9.33 16.23
CA ASP A 329 -14.70 -9.59 14.82
C ASP A 329 -15.39 -8.41 14.12
N TRP A 330 -16.30 -7.71 14.79
CA TRP A 330 -17.01 -6.57 14.22
C TRP A 330 -16.06 -5.39 14.00
N ALA A 331 -15.17 -5.14 14.96
CA ALA A 331 -14.17 -4.10 14.86
C ALA A 331 -13.17 -4.40 13.74
N LEU A 332 -12.73 -5.65 13.61
CA LEU A 332 -11.82 -6.09 12.55
C LEU A 332 -12.46 -5.96 11.16
N LYS A 333 -13.70 -6.42 11.00
CA LYS A 333 -14.47 -6.28 9.75
C LYS A 333 -14.68 -4.81 9.40
N GLY A 334 -14.98 -3.95 10.41
CA GLY A 334 -15.07 -2.51 10.24
C GLY A 334 -13.76 -1.88 9.77
N ALA A 335 -12.63 -2.31 10.33
CA ALA A 335 -11.30 -1.85 9.89
C ALA A 335 -11.02 -2.20 8.43
N ILE A 336 -11.28 -3.44 8.01
CA ILE A 336 -11.09 -3.88 6.60
C ILE A 336 -12.03 -3.11 5.67
N MET A 337 -13.30 -2.94 6.05
CA MET A 337 -14.26 -2.16 5.26
C MET A 337 -13.81 -0.69 5.13
N GLN A 338 -13.29 -0.10 6.20
CA GLN A 338 -12.73 1.26 6.18
C GLN A 338 -11.51 1.36 5.24
N MET A 339 -10.64 0.35 5.21
CA MET A 339 -9.51 0.33 4.28
C MET A 339 -9.98 0.40 2.82
N ILE A 340 -10.98 -0.40 2.47
CA ILE A 340 -11.50 -0.48 1.09
C ILE A 340 -12.24 0.80 0.72
N SER A 341 -13.19 1.25 1.56
CA SER A 341 -13.99 2.45 1.28
C SER A 341 -13.12 3.71 1.21
N HIS A 342 -12.17 3.87 2.14
CA HIS A 342 -11.19 4.96 2.10
C HIS A 342 -10.33 4.90 0.84
N GLY A 343 -10.01 3.70 0.33
CA GLY A 343 -9.27 3.54 -0.93
C GLY A 343 -9.98 4.23 -2.10
N PHE A 344 -11.25 3.93 -2.30
CA PHE A 344 -12.07 4.56 -3.35
C PHE A 344 -12.28 6.05 -3.10
N VAL A 345 -12.70 6.42 -1.90
CA VAL A 345 -13.04 7.82 -1.56
C VAL A 345 -11.83 8.73 -1.66
N SER A 346 -10.67 8.32 -1.12
CA SER A 346 -9.47 9.15 -1.14
C SER A 346 -8.91 9.32 -2.56
N ALA A 347 -8.92 8.26 -3.39
CA ALA A 347 -8.54 8.38 -4.80
C ALA A 347 -9.43 9.39 -5.53
N ALA A 348 -10.75 9.29 -5.36
CA ALA A 348 -11.72 10.20 -5.96
C ALA A 348 -11.53 11.65 -5.48
N MET A 349 -11.32 11.86 -4.19
CA MET A 349 -11.07 13.19 -3.61
C MET A 349 -9.82 13.84 -4.20
N PHE A 350 -8.69 13.11 -4.26
CA PHE A 350 -7.47 13.65 -4.88
C PHE A 350 -7.63 13.88 -6.38
N MET A 351 -8.40 13.07 -7.08
CA MET A 351 -8.73 13.30 -8.50
C MET A 351 -9.54 14.57 -8.67
N CYS A 352 -10.58 14.81 -7.85
CA CYS A 352 -11.37 16.04 -7.86
C CYS A 352 -10.50 17.28 -7.59
N ILE A 353 -9.61 17.21 -6.57
CA ILE A 353 -8.66 18.30 -6.29
C ILE A 353 -7.74 18.55 -7.48
N GLY A 354 -7.27 17.50 -8.16
CA GLY A 354 -6.47 17.62 -9.38
C GLY A 354 -7.21 18.38 -10.48
N ILE A 355 -8.47 17.99 -10.77
CA ILE A 355 -9.31 18.65 -11.78
C ILE A 355 -9.54 20.13 -11.45
N MET A 356 -9.77 20.45 -10.18
CA MET A 356 -9.94 21.84 -9.73
C MET A 356 -8.63 22.62 -9.87
N TYR A 357 -7.52 22.04 -9.45
CA TYR A 357 -6.20 22.66 -9.54
C TYR A 357 -5.78 22.93 -10.98
N ASP A 358 -6.06 22.03 -11.92
CA ASP A 358 -5.72 22.20 -13.34
C ASP A 358 -6.47 23.39 -13.98
N ARG A 359 -7.59 23.82 -13.37
CA ARG A 359 -8.39 24.96 -13.87
C ARG A 359 -7.98 26.29 -13.26
N LEU A 360 -7.71 26.33 -11.95
CA LEU A 360 -7.49 27.57 -11.19
C LEU A 360 -6.03 27.75 -10.74
N HIS A 361 -5.20 26.73 -10.84
CA HIS A 361 -3.79 26.70 -10.42
C HIS A 361 -3.53 27.14 -8.97
N THR A 362 -4.53 27.03 -8.12
CA THR A 362 -4.44 27.25 -6.68
C THR A 362 -4.98 26.05 -5.91
N ARG A 363 -4.51 25.86 -4.67
CA ARG A 363 -5.00 24.84 -3.74
C ARG A 363 -5.61 25.46 -2.49
N ASN A 364 -5.61 26.79 -2.40
CA ASN A 364 -6.17 27.48 -1.28
C ASN A 364 -7.71 27.42 -1.34
N ILE A 365 -8.34 26.94 -0.27
CA ILE A 365 -9.79 26.74 -0.20
C ILE A 365 -10.55 28.07 -0.40
N ALA A 366 -10.02 29.19 0.13
CA ALA A 366 -10.65 30.48 0.01
C ALA A 366 -10.74 31.01 -1.45
N ASP A 367 -9.96 30.45 -2.36
CA ASP A 367 -9.99 30.87 -3.78
C ASP A 367 -11.14 30.20 -4.57
N TYR A 368 -11.87 29.31 -3.93
CA TYR A 368 -12.97 28.56 -4.54
C TYR A 368 -14.39 29.04 -4.08
N GLY A 369 -14.47 30.09 -3.28
CA GLY A 369 -15.72 30.71 -2.81
C GLY A 369 -16.05 30.47 -1.36
#